data_9e2b643b03015db0ab8cef4680b5e7ba
#
_entry.id   9e2b643b03015db0ab8cef4680b5e7ba
#
_cell.length_a   1.000
_cell.length_b   1.000
_cell.length_c   1.000
_cell.angle_alpha   90.00
_cell.angle_beta   90.00
_cell.angle_gamma   90.00
#
_symmetry.space_group_name_H-M   'P 1'
#
loop_
_entity.id
_entity.type
_entity.pdbx_description
1 polymer ?
#
loop_
_entity_poly.entity_id
_entity_poly.type
_entity_poly.pdbx_seq_one_letter_code
_entity_poly.pdbx_strand_id
1 'polypeptide(L)'
;ALMIANGKVNLTFWEAVSRGILCTILVCLAVYLCFSGRSVTDKILAIIFPITAFVALGFEHSIANMYFIPAGLLLKNSHDVLAAAQDIFGRPPDLTNLTISGFILDNLLPVTIGNIIGGVFFIGIAHWFLFLRPSAVEPIRKLMTSGPPTVDLSATVAEAVLVMKQNGTSSVLVGELGNAKGIVSEADIVRKVVSLEKDPAKETVDQIMTSPIISVDIRTSVYKIYRTMADHNIRHLLITDGGKQVGFISVKDLIAKPTF
;
A
#
# COMPACT_ATOMS: atom_id res chain seq x y z
N ALA A 1 18.57 -3.48 -33.48
CA ALA A 1 17.60 -2.36 -33.30
C ALA A 1 16.58 -2.33 -34.46
N LEU A 2 17.02 -2.28 -35.75
CA LEU A 2 16.13 -2.17 -36.93
C LEU A 2 15.05 -3.27 -36.96
N MET A 3 15.44 -4.56 -36.84
CA MET A 3 14.50 -5.68 -36.91
C MET A 3 13.55 -5.74 -35.70
N ILE A 4 14.00 -5.30 -34.54
CA ILE A 4 13.14 -5.17 -33.36
C ILE A 4 12.05 -4.11 -33.63
N ALA A 5 12.44 -2.95 -34.10
CA ALA A 5 11.49 -1.87 -34.46
C ALA A 5 10.50 -2.33 -35.52
N ASN A 6 10.98 -2.99 -36.57
CA ASN A 6 10.13 -3.51 -37.62
C ASN A 6 9.12 -4.56 -37.12
N GLY A 7 9.56 -5.50 -36.27
CA GLY A 7 8.65 -6.48 -35.66
C GLY A 7 7.54 -5.85 -34.83
N LYS A 8 7.82 -4.73 -34.18
CA LYS A 8 6.87 -4.01 -33.31
C LYS A 8 5.76 -3.29 -34.09
N VAL A 9 6.08 -2.67 -35.23
CA VAL A 9 5.08 -1.98 -36.05
C VAL A 9 4.26 -2.93 -36.95
N ASN A 10 4.65 -4.18 -37.02
CA ASN A 10 3.95 -5.22 -37.79
C ASN A 10 3.03 -6.10 -36.93
N LEU A 11 2.85 -5.79 -35.66
CA LEU A 11 1.87 -6.47 -34.82
C LEU A 11 0.45 -6.09 -35.24
N THR A 12 -0.47 -7.04 -35.16
CA THR A 12 -1.88 -6.72 -35.28
C THR A 12 -2.35 -5.91 -34.07
N PHE A 13 -3.42 -5.13 -34.20
CA PHE A 13 -3.97 -4.32 -33.11
C PHE A 13 -4.18 -5.12 -31.81
N TRP A 14 -4.81 -6.27 -31.91
CA TRP A 14 -5.10 -7.11 -30.75
C TRP A 14 -3.87 -7.79 -30.14
N GLU A 15 -2.88 -8.12 -30.96
CA GLU A 15 -1.60 -8.61 -30.44
C GLU A 15 -0.87 -7.51 -29.65
N ALA A 16 -0.82 -6.30 -30.19
CA ALA A 16 -0.19 -5.17 -29.54
C ALA A 16 -0.89 -4.83 -28.20
N VAL A 17 -2.22 -4.81 -28.16
CA VAL A 17 -3.01 -4.62 -26.93
C VAL A 17 -2.76 -5.73 -25.93
N SER A 18 -2.85 -7.00 -26.33
CA SER A 18 -2.69 -8.14 -25.42
C SER A 18 -1.28 -8.20 -24.82
N ARG A 19 -0.26 -8.00 -25.65
CA ARG A 19 1.15 -7.93 -25.20
C ARG A 19 1.39 -6.73 -24.27
N GLY A 20 0.70 -5.62 -24.50
CA GLY A 20 0.72 -4.45 -23.64
C GLY A 20 0.10 -4.74 -22.25
N ILE A 21 -1.05 -5.41 -22.20
CA ILE A 21 -1.70 -5.83 -20.94
C ILE A 21 -0.75 -6.69 -20.11
N LEU A 22 -0.22 -7.76 -20.70
CA LEU A 22 0.66 -8.72 -20.02
C LEU A 22 1.97 -8.06 -19.56
N CYS A 23 2.53 -7.14 -20.36
CA CYS A 23 3.71 -6.37 -19.98
C CYS A 23 3.48 -5.61 -18.67
N THR A 24 2.40 -4.82 -18.61
CA THR A 24 2.17 -3.97 -17.45
C THR A 24 1.82 -4.77 -16.19
N ILE A 25 1.14 -5.91 -16.34
CA ILE A 25 0.92 -6.83 -15.22
C ILE A 25 2.27 -7.28 -14.64
N LEU A 26 3.25 -7.69 -15.45
CA LEU A 26 4.56 -8.11 -14.96
C LEU A 26 5.37 -6.95 -14.37
N VAL A 27 5.32 -5.76 -14.96
CA VAL A 27 5.98 -4.56 -14.43
C VAL A 27 5.41 -4.19 -13.06
N CYS A 28 4.10 -4.17 -12.91
CA CYS A 28 3.46 -3.92 -11.63
C CYS A 28 3.78 -5.02 -10.61
N LEU A 29 3.82 -6.29 -11.02
CA LEU A 29 4.23 -7.39 -10.15
C LEU A 29 5.66 -7.18 -9.63
N ALA A 30 6.60 -6.75 -10.48
CA ALA A 30 7.96 -6.40 -10.06
C ALA A 30 7.96 -5.34 -8.95
N VAL A 31 7.14 -4.29 -9.08
CA VAL A 31 6.98 -3.23 -8.07
C VAL A 31 6.43 -3.80 -6.77
N TYR A 32 5.40 -4.64 -6.82
CA TYR A 32 4.83 -5.28 -5.61
C TYR A 32 5.84 -6.17 -4.90
N LEU A 33 6.61 -6.96 -5.64
CA LEU A 33 7.66 -7.80 -5.06
C LEU A 33 8.73 -6.95 -4.37
N CYS A 34 9.04 -5.75 -4.89
CA CYS A 34 9.97 -4.82 -4.23
C CYS A 34 9.48 -4.32 -2.88
N PHE A 35 8.17 -4.19 -2.66
CA PHE A 35 7.63 -3.81 -1.34
C PHE A 35 7.87 -4.88 -0.28
N SER A 36 7.98 -6.14 -0.67
CA SER A 36 8.31 -7.25 0.24
C SER A 36 9.81 -7.34 0.57
N GLY A 37 10.67 -6.73 -0.26
CA GLY A 37 12.12 -6.73 -0.07
C GLY A 37 12.56 -5.81 1.06
N ARG A 38 13.40 -6.33 1.97
CA ARG A 38 13.95 -5.59 3.12
C ARG A 38 15.30 -4.94 2.83
N SER A 39 16.04 -5.49 1.89
CA SER A 39 17.35 -4.98 1.45
C SER A 39 17.32 -4.53 -0.01
N VAL A 40 18.34 -3.77 -0.42
CA VAL A 40 18.52 -3.39 -1.84
C VAL A 40 18.71 -4.64 -2.71
N THR A 41 19.43 -5.64 -2.23
CA THR A 41 19.65 -6.90 -2.92
C THR A 41 18.34 -7.64 -3.19
N ASP A 42 17.45 -7.74 -2.18
CA ASP A 42 16.15 -8.37 -2.34
C ASP A 42 15.33 -7.68 -3.44
N LYS A 43 15.36 -6.35 -3.49
CA LYS A 43 14.64 -5.56 -4.49
C LYS A 43 15.21 -5.77 -5.90
N ILE A 44 16.53 -5.83 -6.04
CA ILE A 44 17.18 -6.12 -7.32
C ILE A 44 16.75 -7.51 -7.81
N LEU A 45 16.82 -8.54 -6.96
CA LEU A 45 16.38 -9.89 -7.31
C LEU A 45 14.90 -9.95 -7.67
N ALA A 46 14.06 -9.22 -6.95
CA ALA A 46 12.63 -9.15 -7.20
C ALA A 46 12.28 -8.57 -8.59
N ILE A 47 13.08 -7.61 -9.08
CA ILE A 47 12.87 -6.96 -10.39
C ILE A 47 13.35 -7.85 -11.55
N ILE A 48 14.48 -8.55 -11.39
CA ILE A 48 15.15 -9.27 -12.48
C ILE A 48 14.19 -10.25 -13.17
N PHE A 49 13.49 -11.10 -12.41
CA PHE A 49 12.66 -12.14 -12.99
C PHE A 49 11.47 -11.62 -13.81
N PRO A 50 10.59 -10.72 -13.30
CA PRO A 50 9.48 -10.22 -14.08
C PRO A 50 9.93 -9.37 -15.29
N ILE A 51 10.98 -8.58 -15.13
CA ILE A 51 11.50 -7.73 -16.22
C ILE A 51 12.15 -8.57 -17.31
N THR A 52 12.94 -9.57 -16.93
CA THR A 52 13.51 -10.52 -17.91
C THR A 52 12.40 -11.29 -18.63
N ALA A 53 11.38 -11.73 -17.91
CA ALA A 53 10.26 -12.45 -18.49
C ALA A 53 9.51 -11.62 -19.54
N PHE A 54 9.18 -10.34 -19.26
CA PHE A 54 8.45 -9.52 -20.23
C PHE A 54 9.30 -9.26 -21.50
N VAL A 55 10.61 -9.10 -21.35
CA VAL A 55 11.51 -8.90 -22.49
C VAL A 55 11.63 -10.20 -23.32
N ALA A 56 11.86 -11.32 -22.66
CA ALA A 56 12.02 -12.62 -23.32
C ALA A 56 10.76 -13.09 -24.05
N LEU A 57 9.58 -12.78 -23.50
CA LEU A 57 8.29 -13.12 -24.10
C LEU A 57 7.84 -12.14 -25.19
N GLY A 58 8.62 -11.08 -25.45
CA GLY A 58 8.30 -10.10 -26.46
C GLY A 58 7.06 -9.29 -26.15
N PHE A 59 6.81 -9.00 -24.86
CA PHE A 59 5.70 -8.15 -24.45
C PHE A 59 5.98 -6.68 -24.79
N GLU A 60 4.92 -5.89 -24.97
CA GLU A 60 4.99 -4.55 -25.51
C GLU A 60 4.86 -3.49 -24.41
N HIS A 61 5.86 -2.61 -24.32
CA HIS A 61 5.89 -1.49 -23.39
C HIS A 61 5.96 -0.17 -24.15
N SER A 62 4.96 0.69 -24.02
CA SER A 62 4.85 1.95 -24.78
C SER A 62 6.10 2.84 -24.62
N ILE A 63 6.59 3.01 -23.39
CA ILE A 63 7.78 3.84 -23.12
C ILE A 63 9.04 3.24 -23.76
N ALA A 64 9.24 1.91 -23.70
CA ALA A 64 10.36 1.27 -24.37
C ALA A 64 10.26 1.40 -25.90
N ASN A 65 9.06 1.33 -26.45
CA ASN A 65 8.83 1.49 -27.88
C ASN A 65 9.12 2.90 -28.39
N MET A 66 8.98 3.92 -27.53
CA MET A 66 9.40 5.30 -27.84
C MET A 66 10.93 5.42 -28.04
N TYR A 67 11.70 4.43 -27.60
CA TYR A 67 13.12 4.34 -27.91
C TYR A 67 13.38 3.43 -29.12
N PHE A 68 12.86 2.20 -29.11
CA PHE A 68 13.20 1.19 -30.11
C PHE A 68 12.73 1.55 -31.52
N ILE A 69 11.52 2.08 -31.67
CA ILE A 69 10.95 2.36 -33.00
C ILE A 69 11.58 3.60 -33.65
N PRO A 70 11.75 4.74 -32.97
CA PRO A 70 12.53 5.85 -33.50
C PRO A 70 13.97 5.49 -33.84
N ALA A 71 14.65 4.70 -33.02
CA ALA A 71 15.99 4.20 -33.33
C ALA A 71 16.00 3.37 -34.63
N GLY A 72 14.98 2.52 -34.83
CA GLY A 72 14.80 1.78 -36.08
C GLY A 72 14.53 2.69 -37.30
N LEU A 73 13.72 3.72 -37.10
CA LEU A 73 13.44 4.71 -38.13
C LEU A 73 14.71 5.47 -38.61
N LEU A 74 15.59 5.82 -37.66
CA LEU A 74 16.89 6.45 -37.99
C LEU A 74 17.82 5.52 -38.77
N LEU A 75 17.78 4.22 -38.45
CA LEU A 75 18.63 3.20 -39.09
C LEU A 75 18.07 2.67 -40.42
N LYS A 76 16.82 2.98 -40.75
CA LYS A 76 16.10 2.44 -41.90
C LYS A 76 16.81 2.66 -43.23
N ASN A 77 17.55 3.75 -43.37
CA ASN A 77 18.22 4.13 -44.62
C ASN A 77 19.74 3.86 -44.59
N SER A 78 20.27 3.19 -43.56
CA SER A 78 21.69 2.86 -43.45
C SER A 78 22.00 1.61 -44.30
N HIS A 79 22.83 1.75 -45.32
CA HIS A 79 23.26 0.63 -46.19
C HIS A 79 23.91 -0.49 -45.41
N ASP A 80 24.77 -0.15 -44.47
CA ASP A 80 25.51 -1.15 -43.68
C ASP A 80 24.57 -1.96 -42.78
N VAL A 81 23.57 -1.29 -42.17
CA VAL A 81 22.58 -1.94 -41.32
C VAL A 81 21.63 -2.82 -42.13
N LEU A 82 21.26 -2.41 -43.33
CA LEU A 82 20.42 -3.22 -44.22
C LEU A 82 21.16 -4.44 -44.74
N ALA A 83 22.44 -4.31 -45.13
CA ALA A 83 23.29 -5.41 -45.57
C ALA A 83 23.46 -6.43 -44.44
N ALA A 84 23.79 -5.96 -43.19
CA ALA A 84 23.92 -6.84 -42.02
C ALA A 84 22.59 -7.54 -41.65
N ALA A 85 21.44 -6.84 -41.81
CA ALA A 85 20.14 -7.45 -41.62
C ALA A 85 19.85 -8.55 -42.64
N GLN A 86 20.17 -8.32 -43.89
CA GLN A 86 20.00 -9.28 -44.97
C GLN A 86 20.91 -10.53 -44.75
N ASP A 87 22.15 -10.33 -44.35
CA ASP A 87 23.09 -11.43 -44.06
C ASP A 87 22.57 -12.31 -42.91
N ILE A 88 22.04 -11.71 -41.84
CA ILE A 88 21.56 -12.46 -40.68
C ILE A 88 20.24 -13.18 -40.97
N PHE A 89 19.33 -12.59 -41.71
CA PHE A 89 17.98 -13.13 -41.94
C PHE A 89 17.80 -13.81 -43.31
N GLY A 90 18.80 -13.79 -44.16
CA GLY A 90 18.81 -14.44 -45.49
C GLY A 90 17.94 -13.79 -46.54
N ARG A 91 17.32 -12.61 -46.23
CA ARG A 91 16.47 -11.83 -47.12
C ARG A 91 16.46 -10.35 -46.73
N PRO A 92 16.24 -9.44 -47.67
CA PRO A 92 16.07 -8.03 -47.33
C PRO A 92 14.85 -7.82 -46.44
N PRO A 93 14.95 -6.99 -45.38
CA PRO A 93 13.82 -6.72 -44.50
C PRO A 93 12.75 -5.90 -45.23
N ASP A 94 11.48 -6.30 -45.10
CA ASP A 94 10.36 -5.46 -45.50
C ASP A 94 10.11 -4.39 -44.43
N LEU A 95 10.41 -3.15 -44.75
CA LEU A 95 10.29 -2.00 -43.85
C LEU A 95 9.14 -1.07 -44.24
N THR A 96 8.18 -1.55 -45.00
CA THR A 96 7.05 -0.72 -45.52
C THR A 96 6.27 -0.09 -44.37
N ASN A 97 5.99 -0.83 -43.32
CA ASN A 97 5.23 -0.34 -42.15
C ASN A 97 6.08 0.42 -41.14
N LEU A 98 7.42 0.39 -41.26
CA LEU A 98 8.30 1.16 -40.39
C LEU A 98 8.31 2.63 -40.80
N THR A 99 7.26 3.34 -40.37
CA THR A 99 6.98 4.75 -40.66
C THR A 99 6.59 5.44 -39.33
N ILE A 100 6.53 6.78 -39.36
CA ILE A 100 6.04 7.55 -38.19
C ILE A 100 4.57 7.21 -37.93
N SER A 101 3.75 7.03 -38.97
CA SER A 101 2.36 6.59 -38.82
C SER A 101 2.27 5.21 -38.23
N GLY A 102 3.05 4.22 -38.71
CA GLY A 102 3.12 2.87 -38.13
C GLY A 102 3.58 2.88 -36.67
N PHE A 103 4.54 3.74 -36.35
CA PHE A 103 4.96 3.92 -34.94
C PHE A 103 3.80 4.38 -34.06
N ILE A 104 3.06 5.42 -34.47
CA ILE A 104 2.03 6.02 -33.61
C ILE A 104 0.75 5.20 -33.62
N LEU A 105 0.22 4.82 -34.79
CA LEU A 105 -1.10 4.22 -34.93
C LEU A 105 -1.08 2.70 -34.79
N ASP A 106 -0.07 2.03 -35.34
CA ASP A 106 -0.05 0.57 -35.36
C ASP A 106 0.66 -0.04 -34.13
N ASN A 107 1.48 0.76 -33.42
CA ASN A 107 2.16 0.28 -32.21
C ASN A 107 1.85 1.10 -30.95
N LEU A 108 2.23 2.38 -30.92
CA LEU A 108 2.20 3.17 -29.68
C LEU A 108 0.79 3.27 -29.09
N LEU A 109 -0.21 3.55 -29.93
CA LEU A 109 -1.60 3.68 -29.49
C LEU A 109 -2.16 2.36 -28.92
N PRO A 110 -2.17 1.23 -29.66
CA PRO A 110 -2.69 -0.03 -29.12
C PRO A 110 -1.90 -0.55 -27.92
N VAL A 111 -0.58 -0.42 -27.90
CA VAL A 111 0.26 -0.80 -26.76
C VAL A 111 -0.07 0.04 -25.53
N THR A 112 -0.26 1.36 -25.68
CA THR A 112 -0.62 2.24 -24.57
C THR A 112 -1.99 1.87 -23.99
N ILE A 113 -2.98 1.58 -24.84
CA ILE A 113 -4.28 1.07 -24.39
C ILE A 113 -4.09 -0.21 -23.59
N GLY A 114 -3.30 -1.16 -24.09
CA GLY A 114 -2.99 -2.40 -23.38
C GLY A 114 -2.31 -2.17 -22.04
N ASN A 115 -1.31 -1.29 -21.99
CA ASN A 115 -0.60 -0.96 -20.76
C ASN A 115 -1.54 -0.33 -19.70
N ILE A 116 -2.45 0.57 -20.11
CA ILE A 116 -3.45 1.17 -19.21
C ILE A 116 -4.40 0.09 -18.66
N ILE A 117 -4.93 -0.77 -19.53
CA ILE A 117 -5.81 -1.86 -19.12
C ILE A 117 -5.09 -2.79 -18.13
N GLY A 118 -3.85 -3.20 -18.43
CA GLY A 118 -3.05 -4.07 -17.56
C GLY A 118 -2.79 -3.46 -16.19
N GLY A 119 -2.37 -2.20 -16.14
CA GLY A 119 -2.06 -1.51 -14.89
C GLY A 119 -3.29 -1.10 -14.10
N VAL A 120 -4.25 -0.43 -14.73
CA VAL A 120 -5.42 0.13 -14.03
C VAL A 120 -6.45 -0.94 -13.69
N PHE A 121 -6.84 -1.76 -14.69
CA PHE A 121 -7.91 -2.74 -14.47
C PHE A 121 -7.44 -3.93 -13.64
N PHE A 122 -6.39 -4.62 -14.09
CA PHE A 122 -5.98 -5.85 -13.40
C PHE A 122 -5.28 -5.56 -12.07
N ILE A 123 -4.33 -4.64 -12.05
CA ILE A 123 -3.57 -4.36 -10.83
C ILE A 123 -4.27 -3.34 -9.95
N GLY A 124 -4.79 -2.24 -10.50
CA GLY A 124 -5.49 -1.21 -9.74
C GLY A 124 -6.74 -1.72 -9.03
N ILE A 125 -7.60 -2.48 -9.74
CA ILE A 125 -8.80 -3.07 -9.14
C ILE A 125 -8.43 -4.15 -8.13
N ALA A 126 -7.45 -5.02 -8.42
CA ALA A 126 -6.98 -6.02 -7.47
C ALA A 126 -6.44 -5.37 -6.19
N HIS A 127 -5.63 -4.31 -6.32
CA HIS A 127 -5.12 -3.56 -5.18
C HIS A 127 -6.24 -2.93 -4.35
N TRP A 128 -7.21 -2.29 -5.02
CA TRP A 128 -8.38 -1.71 -4.35
C TRP A 128 -9.16 -2.76 -3.59
N PHE A 129 -9.40 -3.92 -4.20
CA PHE A 129 -10.16 -5.00 -3.58
C PHE A 129 -9.46 -5.59 -2.35
N LEU A 130 -8.13 -5.80 -2.44
CA LEU A 130 -7.35 -6.42 -1.37
C LEU A 130 -7.01 -5.45 -0.23
N PHE A 131 -6.70 -4.19 -0.54
CA PHE A 131 -6.10 -3.27 0.43
C PHE A 131 -6.92 -2.02 0.73
N LEU A 132 -7.73 -1.54 -0.23
CA LEU A 132 -8.43 -0.26 -0.09
C LEU A 132 -9.94 -0.43 0.12
N ARG A 133 -10.49 -1.59 -0.17
CA ARG A 133 -11.90 -1.87 0.12
C ARG A 133 -12.14 -1.73 1.62
N PRO A 134 -13.17 -0.99 2.06
CA PRO A 134 -13.49 -0.87 3.48
C PRO A 134 -13.63 -2.25 4.10
N SER A 135 -12.83 -2.53 5.12
CA SER A 135 -12.90 -3.80 5.85
C SER A 135 -14.28 -3.95 6.46
N ALA A 136 -14.81 -5.17 6.44
CA ALA A 136 -16.04 -5.47 7.17
C ALA A 136 -15.87 -5.11 8.66
N VAL A 137 -16.93 -4.70 9.33
CA VAL A 137 -16.97 -4.33 10.76
C VAL A 137 -16.41 -5.42 11.68
N GLU A 138 -16.51 -6.66 11.24
CA GLU A 138 -16.13 -7.84 12.02
C GLU A 138 -14.67 -7.91 12.46
N PRO A 139 -13.65 -7.52 11.64
CA PRO A 139 -12.27 -7.51 12.10
C PRO A 139 -12.04 -6.61 13.32
N ILE A 140 -12.61 -5.40 13.31
CA ILE A 140 -12.42 -4.44 14.43
C ILE A 140 -13.11 -4.96 15.68
N ARG A 141 -14.30 -5.50 15.58
CA ARG A 141 -15.05 -6.06 16.71
C ARG A 141 -14.33 -7.24 17.36
N LYS A 142 -13.61 -8.05 16.58
CA LYS A 142 -12.78 -9.16 17.10
C LYS A 142 -11.47 -8.69 17.75
N LEU A 143 -10.94 -7.55 17.31
CA LEU A 143 -9.68 -7.01 17.82
C LEU A 143 -9.87 -6.14 19.05
N MET A 144 -10.95 -5.35 19.09
CA MET A 144 -11.20 -4.39 20.17
C MET A 144 -11.53 -5.09 21.49
N THR A 145 -11.25 -4.39 22.59
CA THR A 145 -11.73 -4.73 23.93
C THR A 145 -13.10 -4.09 24.15
N SER A 146 -14.14 -4.92 24.29
CA SER A 146 -15.54 -4.47 24.41
C SER A 146 -15.96 -4.03 25.80
N GLY A 147 -15.12 -4.16 26.80
CA GLY A 147 -15.38 -3.74 28.19
C GLY A 147 -14.08 -3.26 28.82
N PRO A 148 -13.52 -2.13 28.32
CA PRO A 148 -12.28 -1.61 28.87
C PRO A 148 -12.51 -1.22 30.35
N PRO A 149 -11.50 -1.40 31.22
CA PRO A 149 -11.60 -0.96 32.59
C PRO A 149 -11.77 0.54 32.67
N THR A 150 -12.63 0.96 33.59
CA THR A 150 -12.98 2.37 33.82
C THR A 150 -12.68 2.78 35.25
N VAL A 151 -12.43 4.06 35.46
CA VAL A 151 -12.30 4.69 36.78
C VAL A 151 -13.09 6.00 36.79
N ASP A 152 -13.55 6.42 37.97
CA ASP A 152 -14.24 7.71 38.10
C ASP A 152 -13.29 8.88 37.91
N LEU A 153 -13.82 10.05 37.55
CA LEU A 153 -13.01 11.26 37.37
C LEU A 153 -12.26 11.66 38.65
N SER A 154 -12.83 11.39 39.80
CA SER A 154 -12.27 11.71 41.12
C SER A 154 -11.30 10.63 41.66
N ALA A 155 -11.16 9.50 40.93
CA ALA A 155 -10.27 8.43 41.35
C ALA A 155 -8.81 8.91 41.39
N THR A 156 -8.04 8.40 42.32
CA THR A 156 -6.61 8.68 42.43
C THR A 156 -5.82 7.92 41.34
N VAL A 157 -4.63 8.41 41.05
CA VAL A 157 -3.72 7.72 40.11
C VAL A 157 -3.35 6.34 40.68
N ALA A 158 -3.19 6.19 41.99
CA ALA A 158 -2.92 4.92 42.65
C ALA A 158 -4.05 3.90 42.40
N GLU A 159 -5.31 4.32 42.50
CA GLU A 159 -6.47 3.49 42.17
C GLU A 159 -6.49 3.07 40.70
N ALA A 160 -6.23 4.00 39.81
CA ALA A 160 -6.12 3.69 38.37
C ALA A 160 -5.03 2.66 38.06
N VAL A 161 -3.87 2.74 38.73
CA VAL A 161 -2.78 1.76 38.61
C VAL A 161 -3.22 0.39 39.09
N LEU A 162 -3.97 0.32 40.21
CA LEU A 162 -4.51 -0.95 40.71
C LEU A 162 -5.48 -1.57 39.71
N VAL A 163 -6.37 -0.78 39.14
CA VAL A 163 -7.32 -1.25 38.10
C VAL A 163 -6.56 -1.75 36.85
N MET A 164 -5.54 -1.03 36.39
CA MET A 164 -4.68 -1.49 35.30
C MET A 164 -4.02 -2.83 35.59
N LYS A 165 -3.43 -2.98 36.81
CA LYS A 165 -2.77 -4.20 37.26
C LYS A 165 -3.73 -5.38 37.31
N GLN A 166 -4.93 -5.19 37.89
CA GLN A 166 -5.94 -6.23 38.04
C GLN A 166 -6.47 -6.75 36.71
N ASN A 167 -6.57 -5.85 35.73
CA ASN A 167 -7.08 -6.18 34.39
C ASN A 167 -5.98 -6.49 33.35
N GLY A 168 -4.70 -6.42 33.71
CA GLY A 168 -3.58 -6.68 32.84
C GLY A 168 -3.52 -5.68 31.65
N THR A 169 -3.98 -4.45 31.86
CA THR A 169 -4.05 -3.40 30.82
C THR A 169 -3.07 -2.27 31.10
N SER A 170 -2.61 -1.60 30.07
CA SER A 170 -1.71 -0.44 30.16
C SER A 170 -2.44 0.91 30.13
N SER A 171 -3.77 0.89 30.21
CA SER A 171 -4.60 2.10 30.27
C SER A 171 -5.98 1.83 30.85
N VAL A 172 -6.62 2.88 31.34
CA VAL A 172 -8.01 2.88 31.82
C VAL A 172 -8.76 4.05 31.23
N LEU A 173 -10.06 3.89 30.98
CA LEU A 173 -10.93 5.00 30.63
C LEU A 173 -11.34 5.77 31.88
N VAL A 174 -11.45 7.07 31.77
CA VAL A 174 -11.94 7.95 32.84
C VAL A 174 -13.39 8.31 32.54
N GLY A 175 -14.29 7.88 33.46
CA GLY A 175 -15.74 7.89 33.27
C GLY A 175 -16.28 6.56 32.75
N GLU A 176 -17.58 6.45 32.58
CA GLU A 176 -18.26 5.24 32.11
C GLU A 176 -18.09 5.01 30.62
N LEU A 177 -18.02 3.74 30.20
CA LEU A 177 -18.07 3.38 28.78
C LEU A 177 -19.40 3.84 28.17
N GLY A 178 -19.32 4.58 27.08
CA GLY A 178 -20.46 5.27 26.45
C GLY A 178 -20.43 6.78 26.68
N ASN A 179 -19.77 7.25 27.76
CA ASN A 179 -19.55 8.67 28.07
C ASN A 179 -18.16 8.93 28.70
N ALA A 180 -17.17 8.14 28.34
CA ALA A 180 -15.80 8.34 28.84
C ALA A 180 -15.27 9.72 28.42
N LYS A 181 -14.69 10.43 29.37
CA LYS A 181 -14.19 11.81 29.20
C LYS A 181 -12.73 11.87 28.81
N GLY A 182 -11.96 10.88 29.24
CA GLY A 182 -10.52 10.81 29.00
C GLY A 182 -9.99 9.40 29.11
N ILE A 183 -8.71 9.26 28.84
CA ILE A 183 -7.93 8.02 29.03
C ILE A 183 -6.66 8.33 29.81
N VAL A 184 -6.31 7.45 30.74
CA VAL A 184 -5.03 7.47 31.44
C VAL A 184 -4.24 6.23 31.05
N SER A 185 -3.00 6.43 30.62
CA SER A 185 -2.07 5.37 30.27
C SER A 185 -0.86 5.33 31.20
N GLU A 186 -0.11 4.22 31.21
CA GLU A 186 1.18 4.13 31.92
C GLU A 186 2.12 5.27 31.54
N ALA A 187 2.11 5.70 30.27
CA ALA A 187 2.94 6.81 29.80
C ALA A 187 2.51 8.15 30.43
N ASP A 188 1.22 8.38 30.65
CA ASP A 188 0.73 9.58 31.33
C ASP A 188 1.17 9.59 32.79
N ILE A 189 1.08 8.47 33.47
CA ILE A 189 1.52 8.31 34.86
C ILE A 189 3.02 8.61 35.00
N VAL A 190 3.84 8.00 34.13
CA VAL A 190 5.29 8.22 34.15
C VAL A 190 5.63 9.69 33.89
N ARG A 191 5.01 10.32 32.87
CA ARG A 191 5.34 11.68 32.45
C ARG A 191 4.76 12.76 33.34
N LYS A 192 3.57 12.57 33.92
CA LYS A 192 2.83 13.62 34.61
C LYS A 192 2.82 13.47 36.15
N VAL A 193 3.20 12.30 36.64
CA VAL A 193 3.24 12.01 38.08
C VAL A 193 4.65 11.64 38.51
N VAL A 194 5.21 10.54 38.01
CA VAL A 194 6.52 10.02 38.46
C VAL A 194 7.66 10.99 38.14
N SER A 195 7.72 11.51 36.91
CA SER A 195 8.77 12.45 36.49
C SER A 195 8.70 13.81 37.20
N LEU A 196 7.55 14.13 37.79
CA LEU A 196 7.33 15.37 38.55
C LEU A 196 7.33 15.14 40.07
N GLU A 197 7.73 13.93 40.52
CA GLU A 197 7.82 13.53 41.93
C GLU A 197 6.50 13.75 42.70
N LYS A 198 5.35 13.65 42.03
CA LYS A 198 4.03 13.83 42.60
C LYS A 198 3.57 12.55 43.31
N ASP A 199 2.74 12.67 44.34
CA ASP A 199 2.20 11.55 45.10
C ASP A 199 0.98 10.93 44.35
N PRO A 200 1.09 9.69 43.82
CA PRO A 200 -0.03 9.04 43.13
C PRO A 200 -1.29 8.84 43.97
N ALA A 201 -1.18 8.86 45.29
CA ALA A 201 -2.32 8.71 46.19
C ALA A 201 -3.11 10.03 46.37
N LYS A 202 -2.54 11.17 45.95
CA LYS A 202 -3.16 12.47 46.09
C LYS A 202 -3.56 13.07 44.73
N GLU A 203 -2.85 12.71 43.65
CA GLU A 203 -3.18 13.17 42.30
C GLU A 203 -4.40 12.42 41.77
N THR A 204 -5.34 13.12 41.14
CA THR A 204 -6.54 12.53 40.56
C THR A 204 -6.38 12.30 39.05
N VAL A 205 -7.12 11.32 38.51
CA VAL A 205 -7.00 10.94 37.11
C VAL A 205 -7.45 12.03 36.12
N ASP A 206 -8.37 12.88 36.51
CA ASP A 206 -8.84 14.02 35.70
C ASP A 206 -7.73 15.03 35.42
N GLN A 207 -6.76 15.19 36.35
CA GLN A 207 -5.63 16.10 36.19
C GLN A 207 -4.57 15.59 35.22
N ILE A 208 -4.49 14.27 35.02
CA ILE A 208 -3.44 13.66 34.19
C ILE A 208 -3.96 13.00 32.92
N MET A 209 -5.29 12.79 32.81
CA MET A 209 -5.88 12.13 31.64
C MET A 209 -5.60 12.88 30.34
N THR A 210 -5.59 12.16 29.25
CA THR A 210 -5.62 12.73 27.90
C THR A 210 -7.09 12.89 27.48
N SER A 211 -7.49 14.12 27.23
CA SER A 211 -8.86 14.48 26.84
C SER A 211 -8.80 15.61 25.77
N PRO A 212 -9.65 15.59 24.72
CA PRO A 212 -10.62 14.54 24.38
C PRO A 212 -9.95 13.26 23.89
N ILE A 213 -10.65 12.12 24.06
CA ILE A 213 -10.15 10.83 23.54
C ILE A 213 -10.30 10.81 22.03
N ILE A 214 -9.24 10.47 21.31
CA ILE A 214 -9.31 10.26 19.86
C ILE A 214 -10.10 8.98 19.59
N SER A 215 -11.13 9.08 18.75
CA SER A 215 -12.02 7.99 18.42
C SER A 215 -12.10 7.75 16.91
N VAL A 216 -12.44 6.53 16.55
CA VAL A 216 -12.72 6.11 15.17
C VAL A 216 -13.99 5.26 15.13
N ASP A 217 -14.69 5.31 14.00
CA ASP A 217 -15.86 4.45 13.78
C ASP A 217 -15.43 2.99 13.61
N ILE A 218 -16.26 2.05 14.09
CA ILE A 218 -16.01 0.60 14.01
C ILE A 218 -15.85 0.08 12.57
N ARG A 219 -16.31 0.86 11.58
CA ARG A 219 -16.15 0.54 10.15
C ARG A 219 -14.81 1.03 9.57
N THR A 220 -13.98 1.68 10.39
CA THR A 220 -12.66 2.16 9.98
C THR A 220 -11.74 0.97 9.71
N SER A 221 -10.98 1.01 8.59
CA SER A 221 -10.03 -0.06 8.30
C SER A 221 -8.91 -0.15 9.33
N VAL A 222 -8.37 -1.35 9.57
CA VAL A 222 -7.24 -1.58 10.48
C VAL A 222 -6.03 -0.71 10.11
N TYR A 223 -5.76 -0.55 8.81
CA TYR A 223 -4.72 0.33 8.32
C TYR A 223 -4.92 1.80 8.75
N LYS A 224 -6.14 2.31 8.64
CA LYS A 224 -6.45 3.68 9.05
C LYS A 224 -6.36 3.85 10.57
N ILE A 225 -6.75 2.84 11.36
CA ILE A 225 -6.56 2.81 12.81
C ILE A 225 -5.07 2.94 13.15
N TYR A 226 -4.23 2.12 12.53
CA TYR A 226 -2.78 2.18 12.70
C TYR A 226 -2.20 3.56 12.34
N ARG A 227 -2.60 4.12 11.18
CA ARG A 227 -2.18 5.45 10.75
C ARG A 227 -2.60 6.52 11.74
N THR A 228 -3.85 6.49 12.23
CA THR A 228 -4.34 7.46 13.24
C THR A 228 -3.53 7.39 14.53
N MET A 229 -3.18 6.18 14.99
CA MET A 229 -2.32 6.01 16.16
C MET A 229 -0.92 6.59 15.94
N ALA A 230 -0.33 6.34 14.77
CA ALA A 230 1.00 6.83 14.41
C ALA A 230 1.02 8.36 14.26
N ASP A 231 0.07 8.93 13.52
CA ASP A 231 -0.01 10.36 13.23
C ASP A 231 -0.23 11.21 14.50
N HIS A 232 -0.93 10.66 15.51
CA HIS A 232 -1.17 11.32 16.79
C HIS A 232 -0.22 10.87 17.91
N ASN A 233 0.72 9.96 17.62
CA ASN A 233 1.66 9.37 18.59
C ASN A 233 0.95 8.78 19.82
N ILE A 234 -0.15 8.07 19.61
CA ILE A 234 -0.96 7.43 20.65
C ILE A 234 -0.97 5.92 20.46
N ARG A 235 -1.23 5.19 21.54
CA ARG A 235 -1.23 3.71 21.57
C ARG A 235 -2.63 3.11 21.74
N HIS A 236 -3.63 3.94 21.95
CA HIS A 236 -5.01 3.55 22.21
C HIS A 236 -5.96 4.46 21.44
N LEU A 237 -7.02 3.87 20.88
CA LEU A 237 -8.11 4.58 20.23
C LEU A 237 -9.44 4.09 20.76
N LEU A 238 -10.35 5.01 20.96
CA LEU A 238 -11.73 4.70 21.29
C LEU A 238 -12.46 4.26 20.02
N ILE A 239 -13.26 3.20 20.12
CA ILE A 239 -14.11 2.74 19.00
C ILE A 239 -15.53 3.19 19.24
N THR A 240 -16.12 3.80 18.20
CA THR A 240 -17.52 4.23 18.19
C THR A 240 -18.32 3.45 17.16
N ASP A 241 -19.62 3.23 17.45
CA ASP A 241 -20.60 2.68 16.50
C ASP A 241 -21.82 3.60 16.51
N GLY A 242 -22.08 4.27 15.39
CA GLY A 242 -23.13 5.29 15.32
C GLY A 242 -22.98 6.42 16.33
N GLY A 243 -21.75 6.80 16.66
CA GLY A 243 -21.43 7.85 17.63
C GLY A 243 -21.43 7.40 19.11
N LYS A 244 -21.81 6.14 19.39
CA LYS A 244 -21.73 5.58 20.75
C LYS A 244 -20.39 4.91 20.95
N GLN A 245 -19.78 5.11 22.12
CA GLN A 245 -18.54 4.45 22.52
C GLN A 245 -18.81 2.96 22.82
N VAL A 246 -18.19 2.06 22.09
CA VAL A 246 -18.45 0.61 22.18
C VAL A 246 -17.25 -0.20 22.65
N GLY A 247 -16.07 0.38 22.69
CA GLY A 247 -14.85 -0.29 23.15
C GLY A 247 -13.62 0.53 22.85
N PHE A 248 -12.45 -0.05 23.06
CA PHE A 248 -11.19 0.55 22.63
C PHE A 248 -10.27 -0.49 22.00
N ILE A 249 -9.28 0.00 21.23
CA ILE A 249 -8.26 -0.83 20.62
C ILE A 249 -6.88 -0.25 20.94
N SER A 250 -5.93 -1.13 21.21
CA SER A 250 -4.54 -0.77 21.46
C SER A 250 -3.62 -1.23 20.32
N VAL A 251 -2.41 -0.66 20.25
CA VAL A 251 -1.36 -1.16 19.34
C VAL A 251 -1.06 -2.64 19.59
N LYS A 252 -1.13 -3.09 20.85
CA LYS A 252 -0.91 -4.50 21.23
C LYS A 252 -1.96 -5.42 20.59
N ASP A 253 -3.22 -5.00 20.53
CA ASP A 253 -4.30 -5.77 19.92
C ASP A 253 -4.12 -5.93 18.41
N LEU A 254 -3.57 -4.89 17.75
CA LEU A 254 -3.26 -4.92 16.33
C LEU A 254 -2.08 -5.86 15.97
N ILE A 255 -1.14 -6.04 16.90
CA ILE A 255 0.05 -6.90 16.70
C ILE A 255 -0.24 -8.35 17.07
N ALA A 256 -0.99 -8.57 18.17
CA ALA A 256 -1.22 -9.90 18.73
C ALA A 256 -2.19 -10.77 17.88
N LYS A 257 -3.01 -10.15 17.05
CA LYS A 257 -4.00 -10.85 16.22
C LYS A 257 -3.85 -10.37 14.76
N PRO A 258 -2.83 -10.83 14.03
CA PRO A 258 -2.68 -10.46 12.62
C PRO A 258 -3.92 -10.92 11.85
N THR A 259 -4.68 -9.96 11.34
CA THR A 259 -5.81 -10.17 10.43
C THR A 259 -5.27 -10.11 9.00
N PHE A 260 -4.61 -11.19 8.54
CA PHE A 260 -4.28 -11.41 7.14
C PHE A 260 -5.06 -12.62 6.62
#